data_18ef5d2146760e8ceb62a9839de3d1aa
#
_entry.id   18ef5d2146760e8ceb62a9839de3d1aa
#
_cell.length_a   1.000
_cell.length_b   1.000
_cell.length_c   1.000
_cell.angle_alpha   90.00
_cell.angle_beta   90.00
_cell.angle_gamma   90.00
#
_symmetry.space_group_name_H-M   'P 1'
#
loop_
_entity.id
_entity.type
_entity.pdbx_description
1 polymer ?
#
loop_
_entity_poly.entity_id
_entity_poly.type
_entity_poly.pdbx_seq_one_letter_code
_entity_poly.pdbx_strand_id
1 'polypeptide(L)'
;MTDILKETGTQEYKAFLTGDNNFRYKVFPEYKANRLKNARPIHLKACNEHLVNNWNAVVTDGCEADDLLGIEQTALSHEVDASCIASIDKDLLTIPGKHYNFVKKQWTLVSPQDALHSFYTSLLTGDAADGIKGALGIGPKKSQVILAGCETEQEYYNACLNFFSCEDELIQNARCLYIWRKENDSWNPPS
;
A
#
# COMPACT_ATOMS: atom_id res chain seq x y z
N MET A 1 2.73 16.28 -12.36
CA MET A 1 2.61 17.11 -11.12
C MET A 1 1.65 18.28 -11.32
N THR A 2 1.89 19.22 -12.24
CA THR A 2 1.05 20.42 -12.44
C THR A 2 -0.46 20.10 -12.54
N ASP A 3 -0.82 19.10 -13.33
CA ASP A 3 -2.23 18.70 -13.49
C ASP A 3 -2.81 18.11 -12.20
N ILE A 4 -2.00 17.37 -11.42
CA ILE A 4 -2.42 16.83 -10.13
C ILE A 4 -2.74 17.98 -9.17
N LEU A 5 -1.83 18.94 -9.01
CA LEU A 5 -2.03 20.09 -8.12
C LEU A 5 -3.25 20.93 -8.53
N LYS A 6 -3.48 21.10 -9.83
CA LYS A 6 -4.66 21.79 -10.34
C LYS A 6 -5.96 21.06 -9.98
N GLU A 7 -6.01 19.77 -10.19
CA GLU A 7 -7.20 18.93 -9.91
C GLU A 7 -7.47 18.77 -8.42
N THR A 8 -6.42 18.72 -7.60
CA THR A 8 -6.57 18.63 -6.14
C THR A 8 -6.83 19.98 -5.48
N GLY A 9 -6.61 21.09 -6.21
CA GLY A 9 -6.82 22.45 -5.69
C GLY A 9 -5.80 22.87 -4.62
N THR A 10 -4.67 22.15 -4.47
CA THR A 10 -3.64 22.44 -3.50
C THR A 10 -2.36 22.98 -4.14
N GLN A 11 -1.61 23.79 -3.39
CA GLN A 11 -0.24 24.18 -3.71
C GLN A 11 0.80 23.45 -2.85
N GLU A 12 0.35 22.84 -1.76
CA GLU A 12 1.20 22.06 -0.86
C GLU A 12 1.16 20.60 -1.25
N TYR A 13 2.33 19.97 -1.32
CA TYR A 13 2.46 18.56 -1.63
C TYR A 13 3.76 18.00 -1.05
N LYS A 14 3.75 16.70 -0.85
CA LYS A 14 4.94 15.88 -0.61
C LYS A 14 4.99 14.81 -1.70
N ALA A 15 6.16 14.63 -2.30
CA ALA A 15 6.38 13.61 -3.32
C ALA A 15 7.43 12.62 -2.82
N PHE A 16 7.18 11.34 -3.02
CA PHE A 16 8.05 10.25 -2.55
C PHE A 16 8.43 9.32 -3.69
N LEU A 17 9.66 8.82 -3.64
CA LEU A 17 10.20 7.82 -4.54
C LEU A 17 10.78 6.69 -3.69
N THR A 18 10.49 5.46 -4.06
CA THR A 18 11.08 4.30 -3.39
C THR A 18 12.58 4.20 -3.70
N GLY A 19 13.39 4.16 -2.64
CA GLY A 19 14.83 3.94 -2.71
C GLY A 19 15.20 2.45 -2.79
N ASP A 20 16.48 2.15 -2.57
CA ASP A 20 17.00 0.79 -2.71
C ASP A 20 16.81 -0.07 -1.45
N ASN A 21 16.76 0.55 -0.27
CA ASN A 21 16.57 -0.15 1.00
C ASN A 21 15.10 -0.27 1.36
N ASN A 22 14.71 -1.47 1.82
CA ASN A 22 13.33 -1.74 2.21
C ASN A 22 13.31 -2.81 3.31
N PHE A 23 12.62 -2.54 4.42
CA PHE A 23 12.48 -3.49 5.53
C PHE A 23 11.84 -4.82 5.11
N ARG A 24 10.99 -4.81 4.06
CA ARG A 24 10.30 -6.01 3.55
C ARG A 24 11.27 -7.11 3.11
N TYR A 25 12.49 -6.75 2.65
CA TYR A 25 13.54 -7.73 2.33
C TYR A 25 14.05 -8.51 3.56
N LYS A 26 13.92 -7.91 4.77
CA LYS A 26 14.25 -8.59 6.03
C LYS A 26 13.12 -9.52 6.50
N VAL A 27 11.87 -9.16 6.20
CA VAL A 27 10.67 -9.94 6.50
C VAL A 27 10.56 -11.12 5.55
N PHE A 28 10.76 -10.88 4.26
CA PHE A 28 10.65 -11.86 3.18
C PHE A 28 11.77 -11.63 2.16
N PRO A 29 12.87 -12.42 2.20
CA PRO A 29 14.03 -12.22 1.32
C PRO A 29 13.72 -12.29 -0.18
N GLU A 30 12.66 -13.02 -0.56
CA GLU A 30 12.22 -13.15 -1.96
C GLU A 30 11.27 -12.02 -2.41
N TYR A 31 10.99 -11.03 -1.55
CA TYR A 31 10.15 -9.89 -1.87
C TYR A 31 10.62 -9.21 -3.16
N LYS A 32 9.71 -9.06 -4.14
CA LYS A 32 9.98 -8.45 -5.46
C LYS A 32 11.10 -9.14 -6.29
N ALA A 33 11.55 -10.34 -5.93
CA ALA A 33 12.61 -11.04 -6.67
C ALA A 33 12.24 -11.33 -8.13
N ASN A 34 10.95 -11.51 -8.42
CA ASN A 34 10.42 -11.67 -9.78
C ASN A 34 10.65 -10.43 -10.66
N ARG A 35 10.76 -9.22 -10.09
CA ARG A 35 10.99 -7.96 -10.82
C ARG A 35 12.42 -7.86 -11.36
N LEU A 36 13.38 -8.58 -10.79
CA LEU A 36 14.79 -8.58 -11.24
C LEU A 36 14.97 -9.12 -12.67
N LYS A 37 13.99 -9.90 -13.15
CA LYS A 37 14.00 -10.46 -14.52
C LYS A 37 13.54 -9.46 -15.59
N ASN A 38 12.95 -8.35 -15.19
CA ASN A 38 12.41 -7.35 -16.10
C ASN A 38 13.40 -6.21 -16.29
N ALA A 39 13.61 -5.81 -17.54
CA ALA A 39 14.39 -4.61 -17.83
C ALA A 39 13.68 -3.37 -17.25
N ARG A 40 14.43 -2.53 -16.55
CA ARG A 40 13.87 -1.24 -16.07
C ARG A 40 13.58 -0.34 -17.26
N PRO A 41 12.49 0.48 -17.22
CA PRO A 41 12.21 1.45 -18.27
C PRO A 41 13.41 2.39 -18.50
N ILE A 42 13.75 2.63 -19.78
CA ILE A 42 14.94 3.40 -20.19
C ILE A 42 14.98 4.78 -19.55
N HIS A 43 13.84 5.44 -19.39
CA HIS A 43 13.75 6.81 -18.87
C HIS A 43 13.51 6.88 -17.36
N LEU A 44 13.44 5.74 -16.64
CA LEU A 44 13.13 5.72 -15.21
C LEU A 44 14.07 6.61 -14.39
N LYS A 45 15.38 6.51 -14.64
CA LYS A 45 16.38 7.30 -13.93
C LYS A 45 16.20 8.80 -14.18
N ALA A 46 16.04 9.21 -15.43
CA ALA A 46 15.82 10.61 -15.79
C ALA A 46 14.51 11.17 -15.21
N CYS A 47 13.45 10.37 -15.17
CA CYS A 47 12.19 10.76 -14.52
C CYS A 47 12.35 10.95 -13.00
N ASN A 48 13.05 10.04 -12.34
CA ASN A 48 13.31 10.14 -10.89
C ASN A 48 14.18 11.37 -10.57
N GLU A 49 15.26 11.61 -11.33
CA GLU A 49 16.09 12.81 -11.20
C GLU A 49 15.29 14.10 -11.41
N HIS A 50 14.39 14.11 -12.39
CA HIS A 50 13.49 15.24 -12.62
C HIS A 50 12.55 15.48 -11.42
N LEU A 51 11.97 14.44 -10.85
CA LEU A 51 11.10 14.55 -9.68
C LEU A 51 11.85 15.06 -8.45
N VAL A 52 13.07 14.58 -8.22
CA VAL A 52 13.91 15.06 -7.12
C VAL A 52 14.30 16.53 -7.32
N ASN A 53 14.83 16.89 -8.51
CA ASN A 53 15.41 18.22 -8.73
C ASN A 53 14.37 19.32 -8.96
N ASN A 54 13.22 19.00 -9.52
CA ASN A 54 12.20 19.99 -9.92
C ASN A 54 10.94 19.96 -9.05
N TRP A 55 10.72 18.86 -8.31
CA TRP A 55 9.52 18.65 -7.49
C TRP A 55 9.84 18.26 -6.04
N ASN A 56 11.11 18.39 -5.63
CA ASN A 56 11.57 18.10 -4.27
C ASN A 56 11.13 16.72 -3.76
N ALA A 57 11.07 15.72 -4.68
CA ALA A 57 10.68 14.38 -4.27
C ALA A 57 11.74 13.78 -3.35
N VAL A 58 11.29 13.20 -2.24
CA VAL A 58 12.13 12.53 -1.25
C VAL A 58 12.30 11.08 -1.66
N VAL A 59 13.54 10.62 -1.77
CA VAL A 59 13.86 9.21 -1.97
C VAL A 59 13.87 8.53 -0.61
N THR A 60 13.07 7.48 -0.44
CA THR A 60 12.95 6.77 0.83
C THR A 60 14.19 5.94 1.15
N ASP A 61 14.45 5.71 2.42
CA ASP A 61 15.44 4.76 2.92
C ASP A 61 14.82 3.91 4.03
N GLY A 62 15.00 2.60 3.94
CA GLY A 62 14.44 1.64 4.89
C GLY A 62 12.97 1.25 4.68
N CYS A 63 12.22 1.98 3.83
CA CYS A 63 10.81 1.72 3.51
C CYS A 63 10.49 2.07 2.06
N GLU A 64 9.26 1.82 1.62
CA GLU A 64 8.80 2.23 0.29
C GLU A 64 8.12 3.62 0.31
N ALA A 65 7.96 4.24 -0.85
CA ALA A 65 7.26 5.51 -0.99
C ALA A 65 5.82 5.42 -0.44
N ASP A 66 5.18 4.29 -0.62
CA ASP A 66 3.82 4.03 -0.15
C ASP A 66 3.71 4.09 1.38
N ASP A 67 4.75 3.66 2.10
CA ASP A 67 4.81 3.75 3.56
C ASP A 67 4.81 5.22 4.02
N LEU A 68 5.57 6.10 3.35
CA LEU A 68 5.56 7.52 3.67
C LEU A 68 4.23 8.18 3.29
N LEU A 69 3.60 7.77 2.17
CA LEU A 69 2.25 8.24 1.83
C LEU A 69 1.23 7.86 2.91
N GLY A 70 1.32 6.62 3.43
CA GLY A 70 0.45 6.15 4.50
C GLY A 70 0.65 6.90 5.82
N ILE A 71 1.90 7.18 6.18
CA ILE A 71 2.25 7.96 7.37
C ILE A 71 1.68 9.38 7.26
N GLU A 72 1.92 10.07 6.15
CA GLU A 72 1.47 11.45 5.94
C GLU A 72 -0.07 11.55 5.91
N GLN A 73 -0.74 10.66 5.20
CA GLN A 73 -2.20 10.62 5.16
C GLN A 73 -2.79 10.36 6.54
N THR A 74 -2.21 9.43 7.31
CA THR A 74 -2.69 9.08 8.65
C THR A 74 -2.47 10.21 9.65
N ALA A 75 -1.33 10.90 9.58
CA ALA A 75 -1.02 12.03 10.46
C ALA A 75 -2.03 13.17 10.31
N LEU A 76 -2.60 13.36 9.12
CA LEU A 76 -3.57 14.41 8.80
C LEU A 76 -5.03 13.94 8.88
N SER A 77 -5.28 12.66 9.24
CA SER A 77 -6.62 12.06 9.24
C SER A 77 -7.62 12.70 10.24
N HIS A 78 -7.13 13.48 11.18
CA HIS A 78 -7.96 14.17 12.17
C HIS A 78 -8.63 15.45 11.62
N GLU A 79 -8.17 15.96 10.48
CA GLU A 79 -8.72 17.13 9.82
C GLU A 79 -9.47 16.71 8.56
N VAL A 80 -10.73 17.10 8.46
CA VAL A 80 -11.56 16.80 7.28
C VAL A 80 -10.92 17.47 6.07
N ASP A 81 -10.67 16.67 5.03
CA ASP A 81 -10.13 17.15 3.74
C ASP A 81 -8.69 17.70 3.77
N ALA A 82 -7.92 17.45 4.84
CA ALA A 82 -6.58 17.98 4.99
C ALA A 82 -5.57 17.42 3.97
N SER A 83 -5.79 16.23 3.46
CA SER A 83 -4.87 15.58 2.51
C SER A 83 -5.57 14.66 1.52
N CYS A 84 -4.88 14.35 0.42
CA CYS A 84 -5.25 13.27 -0.46
C CYS A 84 -4.00 12.57 -1.00
N ILE A 85 -4.05 11.26 -1.14
CA ILE A 85 -3.03 10.49 -1.85
C ILE A 85 -3.32 10.55 -3.35
N ALA A 86 -2.39 11.12 -4.13
CA ALA A 86 -2.45 11.12 -5.58
C ALA A 86 -1.58 9.98 -6.14
N SER A 87 -2.19 8.86 -6.52
CA SER A 87 -1.49 7.68 -7.03
C SER A 87 -2.36 6.88 -8.00
N ILE A 88 -1.70 6.03 -8.80
CA ILE A 88 -2.37 5.02 -9.63
C ILE A 88 -2.35 3.64 -8.96
N ASP A 89 -1.60 3.50 -7.88
CA ASP A 89 -1.46 2.23 -7.17
C ASP A 89 -2.70 1.94 -6.34
N LYS A 90 -3.31 0.79 -6.59
CA LYS A 90 -4.52 0.32 -5.87
C LYS A 90 -4.22 -0.10 -4.44
N ASP A 91 -2.96 -0.48 -4.14
CA ASP A 91 -2.59 -1.00 -2.83
C ASP A 91 -2.66 0.12 -1.76
N LEU A 92 -2.53 1.38 -2.19
CA LEU A 92 -2.79 2.55 -1.35
C LEU A 92 -4.25 2.69 -0.89
N LEU A 93 -5.21 1.98 -1.49
CA LEU A 93 -6.60 1.94 -1.01
C LEU A 93 -6.76 1.14 0.30
N THR A 94 -5.68 0.58 0.83
CA THR A 94 -5.61 0.09 2.21
C THR A 94 -5.45 1.20 3.24
N ILE A 95 -5.30 2.47 2.81
CA ILE A 95 -5.16 3.65 3.66
C ILE A 95 -6.47 4.43 3.63
N PRO A 96 -7.13 4.69 4.78
CA PRO A 96 -8.32 5.54 4.83
C PRO A 96 -8.04 6.97 4.36
N GLY A 97 -9.05 7.61 3.78
CA GLY A 97 -8.98 9.00 3.36
C GLY A 97 -9.27 9.21 1.87
N LYS A 98 -8.95 10.40 1.38
CA LYS A 98 -9.15 10.76 -0.03
C LYS A 98 -8.01 10.25 -0.90
N HIS A 99 -8.37 9.69 -2.05
CA HIS A 99 -7.44 9.23 -3.07
C HIS A 99 -7.81 9.83 -4.43
N TYR A 100 -6.79 10.22 -5.19
CA TYR A 100 -6.96 10.70 -6.56
C TYR A 100 -6.12 9.85 -7.53
N ASN A 101 -6.79 9.10 -8.40
CA ASN A 101 -6.13 8.41 -9.51
C ASN A 101 -5.96 9.38 -10.67
N PHE A 102 -4.75 9.91 -10.84
CA PHE A 102 -4.47 10.96 -11.81
C PHE A 102 -4.46 10.49 -13.27
N VAL A 103 -4.41 9.18 -13.54
CA VAL A 103 -4.53 8.61 -14.89
C VAL A 103 -6.01 8.47 -15.28
N LYS A 104 -6.82 7.92 -14.38
CA LYS A 104 -8.27 7.75 -14.59
C LYS A 104 -9.05 9.04 -14.30
N LYS A 105 -8.42 10.04 -13.68
CA LYS A 105 -9.06 11.28 -13.18
C LYS A 105 -10.24 10.97 -12.26
N GLN A 106 -10.03 10.04 -11.35
CA GLN A 106 -11.08 9.52 -10.47
C GLN A 106 -10.72 9.76 -9.01
N TRP A 107 -11.68 10.31 -8.27
CA TRP A 107 -11.62 10.43 -6.81
C TRP A 107 -12.25 9.21 -6.15
N THR A 108 -11.66 8.79 -5.04
CA THR A 108 -12.18 7.73 -4.18
C THR A 108 -12.03 8.17 -2.72
N LEU A 109 -13.09 8.09 -1.96
CA LEU A 109 -13.03 8.22 -0.50
C LEU A 109 -13.03 6.81 0.10
N VAL A 110 -11.97 6.47 0.81
CA VAL A 110 -11.81 5.16 1.44
C VAL A 110 -12.15 5.29 2.92
N SER A 111 -13.18 4.59 3.36
CA SER A 111 -13.49 4.50 4.79
C SER A 111 -12.49 3.59 5.51
N PRO A 112 -12.37 3.70 6.86
CA PRO A 112 -11.56 2.76 7.64
C PRO A 112 -11.95 1.29 7.40
N GLN A 113 -13.24 1.02 7.24
CA GLN A 113 -13.75 -0.32 6.97
C GLN A 113 -13.36 -0.82 5.57
N ASP A 114 -13.46 0.03 4.54
CA ASP A 114 -13.05 -0.32 3.17
C ASP A 114 -11.54 -0.58 3.10
N ALA A 115 -10.76 0.23 3.80
CA ALA A 115 -9.31 0.07 3.89
C ALA A 115 -8.92 -1.28 4.54
N LEU A 116 -9.59 -1.61 5.65
CA LEU A 116 -9.40 -2.88 6.35
C LEU A 116 -9.79 -4.07 5.46
N HIS A 117 -10.97 -3.99 4.83
CA HIS A 117 -11.44 -5.01 3.88
C HIS A 117 -10.45 -5.19 2.70
N SER A 118 -9.91 -4.10 2.17
CA SER A 118 -8.93 -4.12 1.08
C SER A 118 -7.63 -4.80 1.50
N PHE A 119 -7.13 -4.50 2.71
CA PHE A 119 -5.94 -5.13 3.26
C PHE A 119 -6.09 -6.65 3.40
N TYR A 120 -7.16 -7.11 4.04
CA TYR A 120 -7.40 -8.55 4.23
C TYR A 120 -7.76 -9.28 2.93
N THR A 121 -8.35 -8.58 1.97
CA THR A 121 -8.52 -9.11 0.60
C THR A 121 -7.16 -9.36 -0.06
N SER A 122 -6.25 -8.40 0.03
CA SER A 122 -4.88 -8.55 -0.50
C SER A 122 -4.11 -9.65 0.22
N LEU A 123 -4.29 -9.78 1.54
CA LEU A 123 -3.68 -10.85 2.33
C LEU A 123 -4.12 -12.24 1.84
N LEU A 124 -5.41 -12.45 1.60
CA LEU A 124 -5.96 -13.72 1.09
C LEU A 124 -5.56 -13.98 -0.36
N THR A 125 -5.55 -12.97 -1.22
CA THR A 125 -5.29 -13.15 -2.66
C THR A 125 -3.80 -13.14 -3.00
N GLY A 126 -2.98 -12.56 -2.14
CA GLY A 126 -1.57 -12.28 -2.39
C GLY A 126 -1.36 -11.13 -3.38
N ASP A 127 -0.09 -10.83 -3.62
CA ASP A 127 0.36 -9.91 -4.66
C ASP A 127 1.44 -10.57 -5.52
N ALA A 128 1.05 -10.96 -6.73
CA ALA A 128 1.95 -11.58 -7.69
C ALA A 128 3.06 -10.62 -8.18
N ALA A 129 2.80 -9.29 -8.19
CA ALA A 129 3.78 -8.30 -8.60
C ALA A 129 4.93 -8.19 -7.58
N ASP A 130 4.65 -8.43 -6.31
CA ASP A 130 5.61 -8.39 -5.22
C ASP A 130 6.13 -9.79 -4.81
N GLY A 131 5.61 -10.83 -5.46
CA GLY A 131 5.99 -12.22 -5.19
C GLY A 131 5.35 -12.78 -3.92
N ILE A 132 4.36 -12.09 -3.35
CA ILE A 132 3.66 -12.52 -2.15
C ILE A 132 2.56 -13.51 -2.55
N LYS A 133 2.65 -14.73 -2.04
CA LYS A 133 1.63 -15.75 -2.26
C LYS A 133 0.52 -15.59 -1.22
N GLY A 134 -0.71 -15.39 -1.69
CA GLY A 134 -1.87 -15.43 -0.81
C GLY A 134 -2.22 -16.84 -0.37
N ALA A 135 -3.36 -16.99 0.29
CA ALA A 135 -3.90 -18.27 0.70
C ALA A 135 -4.19 -19.18 -0.53
N LEU A 136 -3.80 -20.45 -0.43
CA LEU A 136 -3.85 -21.37 -1.56
C LEU A 136 -5.27 -21.51 -2.13
N GLY A 137 -5.41 -21.23 -3.43
CA GLY A 137 -6.67 -21.35 -4.16
C GLY A 137 -7.74 -20.30 -3.82
N ILE A 138 -7.34 -19.22 -3.13
CA ILE A 138 -8.21 -18.09 -2.82
C ILE A 138 -7.92 -16.94 -3.80
N GLY A 139 -8.90 -16.66 -4.64
CA GLY A 139 -8.89 -15.49 -5.53
C GLY A 139 -9.94 -14.45 -5.10
N PRO A 140 -10.07 -13.33 -5.85
CA PRO A 140 -10.93 -12.21 -5.44
C PRO A 140 -12.38 -12.56 -5.11
N LYS A 141 -12.99 -13.50 -5.84
CA LYS A 141 -14.39 -13.91 -5.57
C LYS A 141 -14.54 -14.69 -4.27
N LYS A 142 -13.57 -15.56 -3.97
CA LYS A 142 -13.59 -16.33 -2.73
C LYS A 142 -13.25 -15.45 -1.53
N SER A 143 -12.29 -14.52 -1.66
CA SER A 143 -11.96 -13.60 -0.56
C SER A 143 -13.16 -12.76 -0.15
N GLN A 144 -13.97 -12.26 -1.08
CA GLN A 144 -15.21 -11.56 -0.78
C GLN A 144 -16.18 -12.39 0.06
N VAL A 145 -16.31 -13.68 -0.24
CA VAL A 145 -17.20 -14.59 0.51
C VAL A 145 -16.65 -14.85 1.92
N ILE A 146 -15.32 -15.05 2.04
CA ILE A 146 -14.64 -15.33 3.31
C ILE A 146 -14.77 -14.12 4.27
N LEU A 147 -14.61 -12.91 3.73
CA LEU A 147 -14.62 -11.67 4.51
C LEU A 147 -16.01 -11.05 4.67
N ALA A 148 -17.04 -11.69 4.08
CA ALA A 148 -18.41 -11.19 4.18
C ALA A 148 -18.90 -11.17 5.64
N GLY A 149 -19.37 -10.00 6.09
CA GLY A 149 -19.90 -9.79 7.43
C GLY A 149 -18.84 -9.59 8.52
N CYS A 150 -17.54 -9.54 8.18
CA CYS A 150 -16.52 -9.10 9.13
C CYS A 150 -16.60 -7.59 9.34
N GLU A 151 -16.65 -7.15 10.59
CA GLU A 151 -16.75 -5.74 10.98
C GLU A 151 -15.51 -5.26 11.74
N THR A 152 -14.88 -6.15 12.51
CA THR A 152 -13.70 -5.86 13.32
C THR A 152 -12.44 -6.49 12.72
N GLU A 153 -11.28 -5.90 13.00
CA GLU A 153 -9.99 -6.44 12.53
C GLU A 153 -9.77 -7.87 13.05
N GLN A 154 -10.21 -8.17 14.27
CA GLN A 154 -10.13 -9.53 14.84
C GLN A 154 -10.94 -10.55 14.02
N GLU A 155 -12.14 -10.18 13.55
CA GLU A 155 -12.96 -11.06 12.72
C GLU A 155 -12.31 -11.31 11.36
N TYR A 156 -11.78 -10.27 10.72
CA TYR A 156 -11.01 -10.39 9.49
C TYR A 156 -9.80 -11.31 9.65
N TYR A 157 -9.03 -11.12 10.73
CA TYR A 157 -7.87 -11.95 11.04
C TYR A 157 -8.26 -13.42 11.22
N ASN A 158 -9.25 -13.68 12.08
CA ASN A 158 -9.73 -15.03 12.35
C ASN A 158 -10.29 -15.71 11.08
N ALA A 159 -10.98 -14.96 10.23
CA ALA A 159 -11.47 -15.47 8.94
C ALA A 159 -10.32 -15.87 8.02
N CYS A 160 -9.22 -15.11 7.98
CA CYS A 160 -8.06 -15.41 7.15
C CYS A 160 -7.23 -16.57 7.68
N LEU A 161 -7.07 -16.68 9.00
CA LEU A 161 -6.17 -17.67 9.63
C LEU A 161 -6.44 -19.12 9.19
N ASN A 162 -7.69 -19.46 8.93
CA ASN A 162 -8.09 -20.81 8.51
C ASN A 162 -7.64 -21.21 7.10
N PHE A 163 -7.12 -20.25 6.31
CA PHE A 163 -6.73 -20.49 4.91
C PHE A 163 -5.22 -20.47 4.68
N PHE A 164 -4.43 -20.19 5.70
CA PHE A 164 -2.97 -20.25 5.65
C PHE A 164 -2.46 -21.57 6.25
N SER A 165 -1.28 -22.02 5.82
CA SER A 165 -0.67 -23.25 6.30
C SER A 165 -0.26 -23.15 7.78
N CYS A 166 0.12 -21.94 8.21
CA CYS A 166 0.41 -21.59 9.60
C CYS A 166 0.26 -20.07 9.80
N GLU A 167 0.16 -19.68 11.06
CA GLU A 167 0.04 -18.26 11.45
C GLU A 167 1.27 -17.43 11.04
N ASP A 168 2.47 -18.00 11.11
CA ASP A 168 3.71 -17.32 10.72
C ASP A 168 3.70 -16.90 9.24
N GLU A 169 3.16 -17.73 8.34
CA GLU A 169 3.00 -17.40 6.92
C GLU A 169 2.04 -16.22 6.74
N LEU A 170 0.92 -16.22 7.43
CA LEU A 170 -0.04 -15.13 7.43
C LEU A 170 0.62 -13.83 7.91
N ILE A 171 1.33 -13.88 9.06
CA ILE A 171 2.01 -12.71 9.64
C ILE A 171 3.08 -12.18 8.70
N GLN A 172 3.89 -13.05 8.09
CA GLN A 172 4.90 -12.64 7.12
C GLN A 172 4.28 -11.88 5.94
N ASN A 173 3.22 -12.45 5.35
CA ASN A 173 2.50 -11.83 4.24
C ASN A 173 1.86 -10.51 4.65
N ALA A 174 1.22 -10.47 5.81
CA ALA A 174 0.59 -9.26 6.34
C ALA A 174 1.62 -8.14 6.51
N ARG A 175 2.79 -8.41 7.09
CA ARG A 175 3.87 -7.44 7.27
C ARG A 175 4.44 -6.92 5.95
N CYS A 176 4.44 -7.74 4.89
CA CYS A 176 4.87 -7.31 3.56
C CYS A 176 3.82 -6.46 2.84
N LEU A 177 2.53 -6.74 3.04
CA LEU A 177 1.42 -6.03 2.40
C LEU A 177 1.00 -4.77 3.16
N TYR A 178 1.26 -4.71 4.47
CA TYR A 178 0.88 -3.58 5.29
C TYR A 178 1.69 -2.33 4.94
N ILE A 179 0.99 -1.27 4.63
CA ILE A 179 1.58 0.06 4.41
C ILE A 179 1.56 0.80 5.76
N TRP A 180 2.68 1.37 6.16
CA TRP A 180 2.86 2.03 7.45
C TRP A 180 1.89 3.20 7.68
N ARG A 181 1.46 3.37 8.94
CA ARG A 181 0.65 4.50 9.40
C ARG A 181 1.44 5.45 10.30
N LYS A 182 2.57 5.00 10.79
CA LYS A 182 3.58 5.73 11.57
C LYS A 182 4.95 5.14 11.28
N GLU A 183 6.01 5.81 11.69
CA GLU A 183 7.37 5.30 11.49
C GLU A 183 7.56 3.94 12.18
N ASN A 184 8.19 3.01 11.46
CA ASN A 184 8.45 1.63 11.90
C ASN A 184 7.20 0.86 12.34
N ASP A 185 6.09 1.11 11.69
CA ASP A 185 4.78 0.53 12.00
C ASP A 185 4.65 -0.91 11.46
N SER A 186 5.28 -1.86 12.13
CA SER A 186 5.15 -3.26 11.73
C SER A 186 3.78 -3.78 12.13
N TRP A 187 3.07 -4.38 11.16
CA TRP A 187 1.80 -5.02 11.44
C TRP A 187 1.95 -6.18 12.44
N ASN A 188 1.04 -6.27 13.39
CA ASN A 188 0.94 -7.36 14.34
C ASN A 188 -0.50 -7.88 14.39
N PRO A 189 -0.70 -9.18 14.68
CA PRO A 189 -2.03 -9.74 14.87
C PRO A 189 -2.85 -8.92 15.87
N PRO A 190 -4.14 -8.69 15.60
CA PRO A 190 -5.03 -8.05 16.55
C PRO A 190 -5.15 -8.91 17.82
N SER A 191 -5.30 -8.26 18.99
CA SER A 191 -5.38 -8.88 20.33
C SER A 191 -6.82 -9.01 20.80
#